data_182dd4cf3bef9756b315eafed504d56b
#
_entry.id   182dd4cf3bef9756b315eafed504d56b
#
_cell.length_a   1.000
_cell.length_b   1.000
_cell.length_c   1.000
_cell.angle_alpha   90.00
_cell.angle_beta   90.00
_cell.angle_gamma   90.00
#
_symmetry.space_group_name_H-M   'P 1'
#
loop_
_entity.id
_entity.type
_entity.pdbx_description
1 polymer ?
#
loop_
_entity_poly.entity_id
_entity_poly.type
_entity_poly.pdbx_seq_one_letter_code
_entity_poly.pdbx_strand_id
1 'polypeptide(L)'
;FNSHKNALLEIAAVILEMDSQGNLQIKESYSKNIEPFPGAIVEDAALEFTGIDLFDPERDPEEEGEALREIFQPIRQEVSNTGCTRAVMVAHNAHFDLGFVNAAINRCDIKRSPFHPFSCFDTASLAGLAYGQTVLAKACKAAGIDFNNHDAHSALYDTIKTAELFCSIVNRWKELGGWPPNN
;
A
#
# COMPACT_ATOMS: atom_id res chain seq x y z
N PHE A 1 7.72 -16.00 -3.36
CA PHE A 1 6.97 -15.29 -4.43
C PHE A 1 7.97 -14.58 -5.35
N ASN A 2 7.66 -14.56 -6.64
CA ASN A 2 8.46 -13.90 -7.66
C ASN A 2 7.58 -12.91 -8.44
N SER A 3 7.77 -11.62 -8.26
CA SER A 3 6.96 -10.56 -8.86
C SER A 3 6.93 -10.55 -10.40
N HIS A 4 7.88 -11.22 -11.05
CA HIS A 4 7.91 -11.35 -12.52
C HIS A 4 7.12 -12.57 -13.04
N LYS A 5 6.76 -13.50 -12.16
CA LYS A 5 6.10 -14.76 -12.52
C LYS A 5 4.75 -14.92 -11.85
N ASN A 6 4.62 -14.50 -10.60
CA ASN A 6 3.37 -14.63 -9.86
C ASN A 6 2.40 -13.50 -10.21
N ALA A 7 1.12 -13.82 -10.26
CA ALA A 7 0.06 -12.86 -10.51
C ALA A 7 -0.04 -11.82 -9.37
N LEU A 8 -0.31 -10.58 -9.75
CA LEU A 8 -0.86 -9.56 -8.86
C LEU A 8 -2.39 -9.68 -8.96
N LEU A 9 -3.05 -10.10 -7.89
CA LEU A 9 -4.49 -10.39 -7.91
C LEU A 9 -5.35 -9.26 -7.36
N GLU A 10 -4.80 -8.46 -6.44
CA GLU A 10 -5.41 -7.27 -5.88
C GLU A 10 -4.38 -6.18 -5.71
N ILE A 11 -4.81 -4.93 -5.85
CA ILE A 11 -4.03 -3.76 -5.50
C ILE A 11 -4.91 -2.78 -4.73
N ALA A 12 -4.37 -2.21 -3.66
CA ALA A 12 -4.99 -1.12 -2.93
C ALA A 12 -4.02 0.02 -2.69
N ALA A 13 -4.54 1.23 -2.62
CA ALA A 13 -3.78 2.43 -2.30
C ALA A 13 -4.60 3.33 -1.38
N VAL A 14 -3.94 3.92 -0.40
CA VAL A 14 -4.48 4.94 0.49
C VAL A 14 -3.65 6.21 0.34
N ILE A 15 -4.31 7.32 0.06
CA ILE A 15 -3.67 8.63 0.00
C ILE A 15 -3.66 9.23 1.41
N LEU A 16 -2.47 9.64 1.84
CA LEU A 16 -2.28 10.34 3.09
C LEU A 16 -2.02 11.82 2.82
N GLU A 17 -2.60 12.66 3.65
CA GLU A 17 -2.36 14.11 3.61
C GLU A 17 -1.99 14.65 4.99
N MET A 18 -1.34 15.79 5.01
CA MET A 18 -1.03 16.50 6.24
C MET A 18 -2.05 17.61 6.45
N ASP A 19 -2.67 17.63 7.61
CA ASP A 19 -3.60 18.70 7.98
C ASP A 19 -2.89 20.04 8.25
N SER A 20 -3.66 21.10 8.48
CA SER A 20 -3.12 22.43 8.77
C SER A 20 -2.34 22.50 10.09
N GLN A 21 -2.47 21.51 10.95
CA GLN A 21 -1.72 21.40 12.21
C GLN A 21 -0.47 20.52 12.06
N GLY A 22 -0.23 19.98 10.86
CA GLY A 22 0.88 19.10 10.55
C GLY A 22 0.69 17.68 11.06
N ASN A 23 -0.55 17.20 11.27
CA ASN A 23 -0.83 15.81 11.55
C ASN A 23 -1.13 15.07 10.24
N LEU A 24 -0.58 13.87 10.11
CA LEU A 24 -0.82 13.01 8.98
C LEU A 24 -2.14 12.25 9.19
N GLN A 25 -2.97 12.21 8.16
CA GLN A 25 -4.27 11.54 8.17
C GLN A 25 -4.58 10.86 6.84
N ILE A 26 -5.50 9.90 6.88
CA ILE A 26 -6.04 9.24 5.68
C ILE A 26 -6.98 10.22 4.97
N LYS A 27 -6.79 10.38 3.66
CA LYS A 27 -7.65 11.19 2.79
C LYS A 27 -8.63 10.33 2.02
N GLU A 28 -8.14 9.40 1.22
CA GLU A 28 -8.95 8.57 0.32
C GLU A 28 -8.31 7.20 0.15
N SER A 29 -9.13 6.20 -0.20
CA SER A 29 -8.70 4.83 -0.46
C SER A 29 -9.25 4.33 -1.79
N TYR A 30 -8.48 3.48 -2.47
CA TYR A 30 -8.78 2.88 -3.75
C TYR A 30 -8.37 1.42 -3.75
N SER A 31 -9.13 0.56 -4.41
CA SER A 31 -8.77 -0.84 -4.59
C SER A 31 -9.26 -1.37 -5.94
N LYS A 32 -8.56 -2.35 -6.47
CA LYS A 32 -8.90 -3.04 -7.71
C LYS A 32 -8.56 -4.52 -7.60
N ASN A 33 -9.47 -5.34 -8.10
CA ASN A 33 -9.18 -6.73 -8.41
C ASN A 33 -8.52 -6.81 -9.78
N ILE A 34 -7.56 -7.70 -9.92
CA ILE A 34 -6.73 -7.80 -11.13
C ILE A 34 -6.82 -9.22 -11.68
N GLU A 35 -6.99 -9.33 -13.00
CA GLU A 35 -6.87 -10.60 -13.71
C GLU A 35 -5.42 -11.06 -13.74
N PRO A 36 -5.13 -12.36 -13.55
CA PRO A 36 -3.80 -12.89 -13.79
C PRO A 36 -3.35 -12.60 -15.23
N PHE A 37 -2.17 -12.01 -15.39
CA PHE A 37 -1.61 -11.79 -16.74
C PHE A 37 -1.34 -13.13 -17.46
N PRO A 38 -1.31 -13.18 -18.80
CA PRO A 38 -1.07 -14.41 -19.56
C PRO A 38 0.22 -15.11 -19.16
N GLY A 39 0.12 -16.36 -18.69
CA GLY A 39 1.26 -17.15 -18.20
C GLY A 39 1.70 -16.87 -16.77
N ALA A 40 0.93 -16.09 -16.03
CA ALA A 40 1.17 -15.87 -14.61
C ALA A 40 1.01 -17.17 -13.79
N ILE A 41 1.79 -17.27 -12.75
CA ILE A 41 1.65 -18.33 -11.75
C ILE A 41 0.74 -17.79 -10.63
N VAL A 42 -0.30 -18.54 -10.31
CA VAL A 42 -1.12 -18.33 -9.11
C VAL A 42 -0.85 -19.49 -8.17
N GLU A 43 -0.34 -19.19 -7.00
CA GLU A 43 0.00 -20.18 -5.98
C GLU A 43 -1.24 -20.50 -5.15
N ASP A 44 -1.60 -21.77 -5.00
CA ASP A 44 -2.74 -22.21 -4.17
C ASP A 44 -2.58 -21.69 -2.72
N ALA A 45 -1.37 -21.72 -2.18
CA ALA A 45 -1.08 -21.20 -0.85
C ALA A 45 -1.34 -19.67 -0.73
N ALA A 46 -1.23 -18.91 -1.83
CA ALA A 46 -1.57 -17.50 -1.83
C ALA A 46 -3.09 -17.29 -1.81
N LEU A 47 -3.83 -18.09 -2.57
CA LEU A 47 -5.30 -18.05 -2.56
C LEU A 47 -5.88 -18.46 -1.20
N GLU A 48 -5.35 -19.52 -0.59
CA GLU A 48 -5.73 -19.93 0.77
C GLU A 48 -5.44 -18.84 1.80
N PHE A 49 -4.30 -18.16 1.68
CA PHE A 49 -3.90 -17.11 2.61
C PHE A 49 -4.73 -15.83 2.47
N THR A 50 -5.03 -15.43 1.25
CA THR A 50 -5.79 -14.20 0.96
C THR A 50 -7.30 -14.42 0.98
N GLY A 51 -7.76 -15.65 0.81
CA GLY A 51 -9.19 -15.99 0.64
C GLY A 51 -9.75 -15.59 -0.73
N ILE A 52 -8.91 -15.23 -1.70
CA ILE A 52 -9.35 -14.83 -3.04
C ILE A 52 -9.89 -16.05 -3.79
N ASP A 53 -11.16 -15.98 -4.21
CA ASP A 53 -11.74 -16.90 -5.17
C ASP A 53 -11.70 -16.27 -6.58
N LEU A 54 -10.89 -16.85 -7.45
CA LEU A 54 -10.76 -16.37 -8.84
C LEU A 54 -12.02 -16.57 -9.68
N PHE A 55 -12.93 -17.43 -9.23
CA PHE A 55 -14.17 -17.76 -9.93
C PHE A 55 -15.41 -17.06 -9.34
N ASP A 56 -15.21 -16.24 -8.31
CA ASP A 56 -16.29 -15.43 -7.74
C ASP A 56 -16.80 -14.42 -8.79
N PRO A 57 -18.08 -14.51 -9.21
CA PRO A 57 -18.65 -13.59 -10.20
C PRO A 57 -18.75 -12.13 -9.69
N GLU A 58 -18.71 -11.92 -8.38
CA GLU A 58 -18.75 -10.57 -7.79
C GLU A 58 -17.38 -9.91 -7.75
N ARG A 59 -16.32 -10.65 -8.03
CA ARG A 59 -14.95 -10.11 -7.98
C ARG A 59 -14.68 -9.04 -9.02
N ASP A 60 -15.28 -9.11 -10.21
CA ASP A 60 -15.16 -8.15 -11.32
C ASP A 60 -13.71 -7.69 -11.57
N PRO A 61 -12.77 -8.58 -11.92
CA PRO A 61 -11.38 -8.24 -12.07
C PRO A 61 -11.12 -7.49 -13.37
N GLU A 62 -10.17 -6.55 -13.32
CA GLU A 62 -9.72 -5.76 -14.47
C GLU A 62 -8.38 -6.27 -15.01
N GLU A 63 -8.07 -5.93 -16.25
CA GLU A 63 -6.75 -6.14 -16.84
C GLU A 63 -5.70 -5.34 -16.02
N GLU A 64 -4.53 -5.94 -15.79
CA GLU A 64 -3.51 -5.40 -14.88
C GLU A 64 -3.11 -3.95 -15.22
N GLY A 65 -2.97 -3.62 -16.49
CA GLY A 65 -2.57 -2.27 -16.90
C GLY A 65 -3.70 -1.24 -16.73
N GLU A 66 -4.96 -1.64 -16.85
CA GLU A 66 -6.12 -0.77 -16.61
C GLU A 66 -6.25 -0.48 -15.12
N ALA A 67 -6.25 -1.52 -14.27
CA ALA A 67 -6.29 -1.39 -12.83
C ALA A 67 -5.17 -0.48 -12.30
N LEU A 68 -3.93 -0.65 -12.77
CA LEU A 68 -2.82 0.22 -12.39
C LEU A 68 -3.01 1.67 -12.83
N ARG A 69 -3.53 1.93 -14.03
CA ARG A 69 -3.78 3.31 -14.50
C ARG A 69 -4.82 4.00 -13.64
N GLU A 70 -5.88 3.29 -13.26
CA GLU A 70 -6.93 3.81 -12.39
C GLU A 70 -6.44 4.11 -10.98
N ILE A 71 -5.68 3.21 -10.37
CA ILE A 71 -5.05 3.44 -9.07
C ILE A 71 -4.04 4.60 -9.12
N PHE A 72 -3.28 4.74 -10.20
CA PHE A 72 -2.25 5.78 -10.31
C PHE A 72 -2.82 7.17 -10.64
N GLN A 73 -4.01 7.24 -11.21
CA GLN A 73 -4.62 8.53 -11.60
C GLN A 73 -4.83 9.47 -10.41
N PRO A 74 -5.53 9.08 -9.32
CA PRO A 74 -5.70 9.93 -8.16
C PRO A 74 -4.37 10.28 -7.47
N ILE A 75 -3.42 9.35 -7.43
CA ILE A 75 -2.09 9.60 -6.87
C ILE A 75 -1.35 10.70 -7.68
N ARG A 76 -1.39 10.64 -9.02
CA ARG A 76 -0.80 11.68 -9.88
C ARG A 76 -1.49 13.03 -9.68
N GLN A 77 -2.80 13.02 -9.49
CA GLN A 77 -3.57 14.23 -9.23
C GLN A 77 -3.11 14.90 -7.92
N GLU A 78 -2.94 14.11 -6.85
CA GLU A 78 -2.46 14.64 -5.57
C GLU A 78 -1.01 15.12 -5.64
N VAL A 79 -0.14 14.41 -6.32
CA VAL A 79 1.24 14.89 -6.57
C VAL A 79 1.22 16.27 -7.27
N SER A 80 0.31 16.46 -8.23
CA SER A 80 0.14 17.73 -8.92
C SER A 80 -0.46 18.82 -8.02
N ASN A 81 -1.52 18.49 -7.28
CA ASN A 81 -2.23 19.41 -6.39
C ASN A 81 -1.33 19.97 -5.29
N THR A 82 -0.43 19.14 -4.78
CA THR A 82 0.51 19.50 -3.70
C THR A 82 1.83 20.12 -4.21
N GLY A 83 2.01 20.25 -5.52
CA GLY A 83 3.26 20.75 -6.13
C GLY A 83 4.46 19.81 -5.93
N CYS A 84 4.22 18.56 -5.52
CA CYS A 84 5.27 17.56 -5.38
C CYS A 84 5.71 17.01 -6.74
N THR A 85 6.88 16.40 -6.79
CA THR A 85 7.40 15.78 -8.02
C THR A 85 7.08 14.28 -8.10
N ARG A 86 6.90 13.63 -6.95
CA ARG A 86 6.64 12.18 -6.82
C ARG A 86 5.88 11.89 -5.53
N ALA A 87 5.13 10.80 -5.53
CA ALA A 87 4.66 10.15 -4.32
C ALA A 87 5.77 9.25 -3.73
N VAL A 88 5.80 9.08 -2.42
CA VAL A 88 6.64 8.10 -1.73
C VAL A 88 5.73 6.97 -1.26
N MET A 89 6.03 5.75 -1.68
CA MET A 89 5.27 4.57 -1.26
C MET A 89 5.50 4.28 0.22
N VAL A 90 4.42 3.94 0.91
CA VAL A 90 4.44 3.43 2.28
C VAL A 90 3.81 2.03 2.25
N ALA A 91 4.48 1.02 2.74
CA ALA A 91 3.94 -0.34 2.81
C ALA A 91 4.55 -1.12 4.00
N HIS A 92 3.96 -2.26 4.35
CA HIS A 92 4.45 -3.13 5.42
C HIS A 92 5.28 -4.27 4.82
N ASN A 93 6.59 -4.28 5.03
CA ASN A 93 7.59 -5.01 4.24
C ASN A 93 7.64 -4.48 2.79
N ALA A 94 7.79 -3.19 2.63
CA ALA A 94 7.63 -2.42 1.41
C ALA A 94 8.41 -2.94 0.18
N HIS A 95 9.49 -3.68 0.37
CA HIS A 95 10.24 -4.31 -0.73
C HIS A 95 9.41 -5.32 -1.52
N PHE A 96 8.45 -6.00 -0.86
CA PHE A 96 7.54 -6.94 -1.49
C PHE A 96 6.57 -6.20 -2.43
N ASP A 97 5.83 -5.22 -1.90
CA ASP A 97 4.84 -4.45 -2.67
C ASP A 97 5.52 -3.67 -3.81
N LEU A 98 6.65 -3.02 -3.53
CA LEU A 98 7.42 -2.29 -4.52
C LEU A 98 7.91 -3.20 -5.65
N GLY A 99 8.29 -4.43 -5.33
CA GLY A 99 8.69 -5.45 -6.29
C GLY A 99 7.55 -5.82 -7.26
N PHE A 100 6.36 -6.09 -6.73
CA PHE A 100 5.17 -6.41 -7.54
C PHE A 100 4.70 -5.23 -8.38
N VAL A 101 4.59 -4.05 -7.78
CA VAL A 101 4.19 -2.83 -8.51
C VAL A 101 5.16 -2.49 -9.64
N ASN A 102 6.47 -2.56 -9.40
CA ASN A 102 7.46 -2.31 -10.45
C ASN A 102 7.44 -3.36 -11.56
N ALA A 103 7.23 -4.64 -11.22
CA ALA A 103 7.11 -5.70 -12.21
C ALA A 103 5.87 -5.49 -13.10
N ALA A 104 4.73 -5.14 -12.51
CA ALA A 104 3.50 -4.83 -13.22
C ALA A 104 3.63 -3.57 -14.10
N ILE A 105 4.24 -2.48 -13.59
CA ILE A 105 4.56 -1.27 -14.36
C ILE A 105 5.37 -1.60 -15.63
N ASN A 106 6.40 -2.44 -15.47
CA ASN A 106 7.26 -2.85 -16.59
C ASN A 106 6.51 -3.72 -17.59
N ARG A 107 5.70 -4.66 -17.11
CA ARG A 107 4.90 -5.58 -17.92
C ARG A 107 3.86 -4.85 -18.76
N CYS A 108 3.21 -3.85 -18.16
CA CYS A 108 2.17 -3.04 -18.80
C CYS A 108 2.71 -1.79 -19.53
N ASP A 109 4.04 -1.65 -19.64
CA ASP A 109 4.72 -0.51 -20.30
C ASP A 109 4.24 0.87 -19.80
N ILE A 110 3.99 1.02 -18.49
CA ILE A 110 3.55 2.28 -17.89
C ILE A 110 4.73 3.23 -17.76
N LYS A 111 4.81 4.24 -18.64
CA LYS A 111 5.95 5.17 -18.74
C LYS A 111 6.11 6.14 -17.57
N ARG A 112 5.02 6.46 -16.87
CA ARG A 112 5.00 7.48 -15.83
C ARG A 112 4.44 6.91 -14.52
N SER A 113 5.27 6.19 -13.77
CA SER A 113 4.95 5.85 -12.40
C SER A 113 4.81 7.12 -11.54
N PRO A 114 3.79 7.24 -10.68
CA PRO A 114 3.67 8.36 -9.75
C PRO A 114 4.70 8.29 -8.62
N PHE A 115 5.27 7.12 -8.37
CA PHE A 115 6.13 6.86 -7.23
C PHE A 115 7.59 7.26 -7.45
N HIS A 116 8.25 7.58 -6.35
CA HIS A 116 9.70 7.68 -6.33
C HIS A 116 10.32 6.33 -6.71
N PRO A 117 11.34 6.29 -7.60
CA PRO A 117 11.80 5.05 -8.21
C PRO A 117 12.45 4.06 -7.22
N PHE A 118 12.94 4.53 -6.07
CA PHE A 118 13.64 3.69 -5.08
C PHE A 118 13.43 4.09 -3.61
N SER A 119 12.78 5.24 -3.32
CA SER A 119 12.48 5.62 -1.94
C SER A 119 11.10 5.12 -1.54
N CYS A 120 11.04 4.42 -0.42
CA CYS A 120 9.79 4.00 0.24
C CYS A 120 9.96 4.07 1.76
N PHE A 121 8.84 4.14 2.46
CA PHE A 121 8.78 3.93 3.90
C PHE A 121 8.30 2.51 4.17
N ASP A 122 9.06 1.76 4.97
CA ASP A 122 8.69 0.42 5.42
C ASP A 122 8.15 0.48 6.85
N THR A 123 6.84 0.27 6.99
CA THR A 123 6.19 0.34 8.30
C THR A 123 6.57 -0.81 9.22
N ALA A 124 7.06 -1.96 8.72
CA ALA A 124 7.58 -3.02 9.58
C ALA A 124 8.84 -2.54 10.31
N SER A 125 9.74 -1.86 9.60
CA SER A 125 10.95 -1.27 10.20
C SER A 125 10.62 -0.13 11.16
N LEU A 126 9.72 0.78 10.74
CA LEU A 126 9.31 1.93 11.56
C LEU A 126 8.56 1.51 12.83
N ALA A 127 7.65 0.53 12.73
CA ALA A 127 6.92 0.00 13.88
C ALA A 127 7.83 -0.82 14.80
N GLY A 128 8.83 -1.51 14.24
CA GLY A 128 9.89 -2.13 15.02
C GLY A 128 10.60 -1.13 15.92
N LEU A 129 10.91 0.05 15.40
CA LEU A 129 11.54 1.15 16.14
C LEU A 129 10.56 1.81 17.13
N ALA A 130 9.32 2.11 16.71
CA ALA A 130 8.36 2.90 17.49
C ALA A 130 7.63 2.08 18.56
N TYR A 131 7.35 0.79 18.29
CA TYR A 131 6.48 -0.07 19.11
C TYR A 131 7.09 -1.44 19.44
N GLY A 132 8.30 -1.74 18.97
CA GLY A 132 8.96 -3.03 19.19
C GLY A 132 8.28 -4.22 18.48
N GLN A 133 7.50 -3.96 17.41
CA GLN A 133 6.74 -4.97 16.68
C GLN A 133 6.92 -4.80 15.17
N THR A 134 7.10 -5.92 14.46
CA THR A 134 7.31 -5.94 12.99
C THR A 134 6.22 -6.67 12.22
N VAL A 135 5.26 -7.27 12.92
CA VAL A 135 4.09 -7.92 12.33
C VAL A 135 2.92 -6.95 12.37
N LEU A 136 2.25 -6.67 11.26
CA LEU A 136 1.22 -5.64 11.13
C LEU A 136 0.17 -5.68 12.24
N ALA A 137 -0.48 -6.82 12.45
CA ALA A 137 -1.49 -6.99 13.50
C ALA A 137 -0.97 -6.69 14.92
N LYS A 138 0.28 -7.10 15.23
CA LYS A 138 0.91 -6.84 16.51
C LYS A 138 1.32 -5.38 16.66
N ALA A 139 1.79 -4.76 15.58
CA ALA A 139 2.16 -3.35 15.54
C ALA A 139 0.94 -2.45 15.71
N CYS A 140 -0.16 -2.74 15.02
CA CYS A 140 -1.45 -2.05 15.20
C CYS A 140 -1.93 -2.14 16.64
N LYS A 141 -1.96 -3.35 17.22
CA LYS A 141 -2.34 -3.54 18.62
C LYS A 141 -1.46 -2.73 19.58
N ALA A 142 -0.14 -2.71 19.36
CA ALA A 142 0.79 -1.94 20.19
C ALA A 142 0.61 -0.43 20.03
N ALA A 143 0.14 0.03 18.88
CA ALA A 143 -0.20 1.42 18.58
C ALA A 143 -1.61 1.81 19.07
N GLY A 144 -2.42 0.89 19.62
CA GLY A 144 -3.82 1.13 20.00
C GLY A 144 -4.79 1.19 18.83
N ILE A 145 -4.41 0.62 17.69
CA ILE A 145 -5.23 0.54 16.47
C ILE A 145 -5.96 -0.80 16.47
N ASP A 146 -7.29 -0.76 16.29
CA ASP A 146 -8.09 -1.96 16.17
C ASP A 146 -7.71 -2.76 14.93
N PHE A 147 -7.49 -4.06 15.10
CA PHE A 147 -7.16 -4.98 14.02
C PHE A 147 -8.02 -6.24 14.10
N ASN A 148 -8.84 -6.44 13.06
CA ASN A 148 -9.69 -7.63 12.95
C ASN A 148 -9.01 -8.67 12.07
N ASN A 149 -8.64 -9.81 12.65
CA ASN A 149 -8.02 -10.90 11.91
C ASN A 149 -8.94 -11.56 10.85
N HIS A 150 -10.25 -11.33 10.92
CA HIS A 150 -11.20 -11.86 9.94
C HIS A 150 -11.15 -11.10 8.61
N ASP A 151 -10.86 -9.79 8.67
CA ASP A 151 -10.77 -8.90 7.51
C ASP A 151 -9.33 -8.79 6.99
N ALA A 152 -8.37 -9.33 7.77
CA ALA A 152 -6.96 -9.39 7.40
C ALA A 152 -6.77 -10.17 6.08
N HIS A 153 -5.74 -9.80 5.34
CA HIS A 153 -5.34 -10.37 4.04
C HIS A 153 -6.13 -9.87 2.82
N SER A 154 -7.17 -9.04 2.99
CA SER A 154 -7.69 -8.21 1.91
C SER A 154 -6.72 -7.03 1.68
N ALA A 155 -6.36 -6.78 0.40
CA ALA A 155 -5.41 -5.72 0.07
C ALA A 155 -5.85 -4.35 0.61
N LEU A 156 -7.15 -4.03 0.52
CA LEU A 156 -7.68 -2.76 1.03
C LEU A 156 -7.58 -2.65 2.55
N TYR A 157 -7.98 -3.70 3.29
CA TYR A 157 -7.93 -3.68 4.75
C TYR A 157 -6.49 -3.52 5.26
N ASP A 158 -5.57 -4.33 4.77
CA ASP A 158 -4.16 -4.29 5.20
C ASP A 158 -3.50 -2.95 4.83
N THR A 159 -3.87 -2.36 3.67
CA THR A 159 -3.40 -1.03 3.27
C THR A 159 -3.93 0.07 4.18
N ILE A 160 -5.22 0.03 4.57
CA ILE A 160 -5.79 0.98 5.54
C ILE A 160 -5.09 0.84 6.90
N LYS A 161 -4.90 -0.38 7.40
CA LYS A 161 -4.21 -0.61 8.67
C LYS A 161 -2.74 -0.18 8.65
N THR A 162 -2.08 -0.38 7.52
CA THR A 162 -0.71 0.14 7.29
C THR A 162 -0.68 1.67 7.29
N ALA A 163 -1.67 2.32 6.68
CA ALA A 163 -1.82 3.76 6.66
C ALA A 163 -2.09 4.34 8.05
N GLU A 164 -3.01 3.75 8.82
CA GLU A 164 -3.29 4.12 10.22
C GLU A 164 -2.03 4.00 11.09
N LEU A 165 -1.30 2.90 10.93
CA LEU A 165 -0.05 2.66 11.66
C LEU A 165 1.02 3.70 11.29
N PHE A 166 1.18 4.02 10.02
CA PHE A 166 2.13 5.05 9.58
C PHE A 166 1.76 6.42 10.11
N CYS A 167 0.48 6.83 10.03
CA CYS A 167 -0.02 8.08 10.61
C CYS A 167 0.27 8.15 12.12
N SER A 168 0.00 7.06 12.86
CA SER A 168 0.28 6.98 14.29
C SER A 168 1.77 7.19 14.62
N ILE A 169 2.66 6.56 13.85
CA ILE A 169 4.12 6.69 14.02
C ILE A 169 4.57 8.12 13.75
N VAL A 170 4.14 8.72 12.63
CA VAL A 170 4.53 10.07 12.22
C VAL A 170 4.00 11.11 13.20
N ASN A 171 2.73 11.02 13.60
CA ASN A 171 2.13 11.96 14.54
C ASN A 171 2.78 11.89 15.92
N ARG A 172 3.08 10.68 16.41
CA ARG A 172 3.84 10.50 17.65
C ARG A 172 5.25 11.06 17.53
N TRP A 173 5.92 10.88 16.40
CA TRP A 173 7.25 11.48 16.16
C TRP A 173 7.21 12.99 16.20
N LYS A 174 6.17 13.59 15.61
CA LYS A 174 5.91 15.02 15.67
C LYS A 174 5.73 15.52 17.12
N GLU A 175 4.92 14.85 17.94
CA GLU A 175 4.71 15.17 19.36
C GLU A 175 6.03 15.18 20.16
N LEU A 176 6.99 14.35 19.78
CA LEU A 176 8.32 14.30 20.35
C LEU A 176 9.29 15.36 19.80
N GLY A 177 8.79 16.29 18.97
CA GLY A 177 9.59 17.35 18.35
C GLY A 177 10.34 16.93 17.09
N GLY A 178 9.90 15.82 16.45
CA GLY A 178 10.47 15.30 15.23
C GLY A 178 9.93 15.97 13.96
N TRP A 179 9.41 15.20 13.02
CA TRP A 179 8.90 15.68 11.74
C TRP A 179 7.41 16.04 11.79
N PRO A 180 6.91 17.09 11.08
CA PRO A 180 7.72 17.99 10.25
C PRO A 180 8.59 18.93 11.09
N PRO A 181 9.79 19.30 10.60
CA PRO A 181 10.60 20.28 11.30
C PRO A 181 9.85 21.62 11.36
N ASN A 182 9.89 22.27 12.51
CA ASN A 182 9.42 23.65 12.63
C ASN A 182 10.34 24.54 11.78
N ASN A 183 9.82 25.07 10.67
CA ASN A 183 10.51 26.09 9.87
C ASN A 183 10.46 27.43 10.57
#